data_f476e781a74fd4dea554842343681638
#
_entry.id   f476e781a74fd4dea554842343681638
#
_cell.length_a   1.000
_cell.length_b   1.000
_cell.length_c   1.000
_cell.angle_alpha   90.00
_cell.angle_beta   90.00
_cell.angle_gamma   90.00
#
_symmetry.space_group_name_H-M   'P 1'
#
loop_
_entity.id
_entity.type
_entity.pdbx_description
1 polymer ?
#
loop_
_entity_poly.entity_id
_entity_poly.type
_entity_poly.pdbx_seq_one_letter_code
_entity_poly.pdbx_strand_id
1 'polypeptide(L)'
;MAKRVGSWWIKDGIDGRRLEAEGFASTLGGLAEFDWTENHGDSGVLESDFVVSTGTTQRSDNVDAMQMSSHGNPQEFLVWNGRVNASEAIDFGKNDLEIFATHACDLLEHTATNSVGRWIPAFSRLHYMLGFFNHSFSGGGQNARGEWFARYAAYFFYWPLASLFRIDMPVREAWAEANEVVEGSNVKWAYLRAEAPGVATYNERLREAEPTDPVSNRTFWTNSGTC
;
A
#
# COMPACT_ATOMS: atom_id res chain seq x y z
N MET A 1 7.91 -13.79 -14.79
CA MET A 1 8.12 -12.36 -15.04
C MET A 1 8.49 -11.74 -13.69
N ALA A 2 9.33 -10.70 -13.66
CA ALA A 2 9.54 -9.97 -12.41
C ALA A 2 8.27 -9.17 -12.09
N LYS A 3 7.93 -9.06 -10.81
CA LYS A 3 6.83 -8.24 -10.32
C LYS A 3 7.20 -6.76 -10.41
N ARG A 4 6.29 -5.94 -10.87
CA ARG A 4 6.50 -4.51 -11.01
C ARG A 4 6.12 -3.80 -9.71
N VAL A 5 6.96 -2.88 -9.26
CA VAL A 5 6.70 -2.09 -8.06
C VAL A 5 6.80 -0.60 -8.36
N GLY A 6 6.05 0.19 -7.59
CA GLY A 6 6.01 1.63 -7.79
C GLY A 6 5.94 2.44 -6.51
N SER A 7 6.32 3.70 -6.64
CA SER A 7 6.31 4.70 -5.57
C SER A 7 5.66 6.00 -6.03
N TRP A 8 4.74 6.53 -5.21
CA TRP A 8 4.09 7.83 -5.40
C TRP A 8 4.17 8.64 -4.12
N TRP A 9 4.45 9.94 -4.21
CA TRP A 9 4.47 10.81 -3.03
C TRP A 9 4.10 12.25 -3.33
N ILE A 10 3.48 12.89 -2.36
CA ILE A 10 3.29 14.34 -2.29
C ILE A 10 4.04 14.82 -1.04
N LYS A 11 5.13 15.54 -1.21
CA LYS A 11 5.93 16.01 -0.07
C LYS A 11 5.17 17.00 0.80
N ASP A 12 4.57 18.01 0.20
CA ASP A 12 3.86 19.08 0.89
C ASP A 12 4.65 19.58 2.13
N GLY A 13 5.93 19.89 1.91
CA GLY A 13 6.86 20.34 2.93
C GLY A 13 7.49 19.23 3.81
N ILE A 14 7.15 17.95 3.59
CA ILE A 14 7.66 16.81 4.38
C ILE A 14 8.42 15.84 3.48
N ASP A 15 9.76 15.98 3.41
CA ASP A 15 10.63 15.11 2.61
C ASP A 15 10.55 13.62 3.00
N GLY A 16 10.15 13.32 4.23
CA GLY A 16 9.97 11.95 4.71
C GLY A 16 9.03 11.11 3.86
N ARG A 17 8.01 11.72 3.25
CA ARG A 17 7.06 11.02 2.39
C ARG A 17 7.69 10.43 1.14
N ARG A 18 8.62 11.18 0.53
CA ARG A 18 9.40 10.66 -0.59
C ARG A 18 10.25 9.47 -0.14
N LEU A 19 10.96 9.61 0.97
CA LEU A 19 11.84 8.55 1.49
C LEU A 19 11.07 7.27 1.83
N GLU A 20 9.85 7.41 2.36
CA GLU A 20 8.97 6.26 2.59
C GLU A 20 8.58 5.54 1.29
N ALA A 21 8.01 6.26 0.33
CA ALA A 21 7.52 5.65 -0.90
C ALA A 21 8.67 5.06 -1.74
N GLU A 22 9.76 5.82 -1.93
CA GLU A 22 10.96 5.34 -2.62
C GLU A 22 11.66 4.21 -1.86
N GLY A 23 11.67 4.25 -0.52
CA GLY A 23 12.25 3.20 0.32
C GLY A 23 11.61 1.84 0.09
N PHE A 24 10.29 1.79 -0.07
CA PHE A 24 9.57 0.57 -0.45
C PHE A 24 10.03 0.05 -1.81
N ALA A 25 9.88 0.87 -2.85
CA ALA A 25 10.11 0.45 -4.22
C ALA A 25 11.59 0.16 -4.50
N SER A 26 12.52 0.96 -3.97
CA SER A 26 13.96 0.74 -4.14
C SER A 26 14.46 -0.50 -3.42
N THR A 27 13.91 -0.80 -2.23
CA THR A 27 14.27 -2.01 -1.48
C THR A 27 13.82 -3.26 -2.22
N LEU A 28 12.58 -3.29 -2.73
CA LEU A 28 12.11 -4.41 -3.55
C LEU A 28 12.87 -4.50 -4.87
N GLY A 29 13.05 -3.39 -5.59
CA GLY A 29 13.78 -3.34 -6.87
C GLY A 29 15.26 -3.74 -6.76
N GLY A 30 15.80 -3.86 -5.55
CA GLY A 30 17.11 -4.47 -5.29
C GLY A 30 17.10 -6.01 -5.33
N LEU A 31 15.94 -6.65 -5.43
CA LEU A 31 15.77 -8.09 -5.53
C LEU A 31 15.47 -8.50 -6.99
N ALA A 32 16.00 -9.62 -7.44
CA ALA A 32 15.87 -10.09 -8.82
C ALA A 32 14.43 -10.41 -9.25
N GLU A 33 13.54 -10.60 -8.27
CA GLU A 33 12.13 -10.90 -8.49
C GLU A 33 11.25 -9.68 -8.71
N PHE A 34 11.81 -8.45 -8.52
CA PHE A 34 11.06 -7.21 -8.62
C PHE A 34 11.75 -6.21 -9.55
N ASP A 35 10.94 -5.47 -10.29
CA ASP A 35 11.35 -4.34 -11.12
C ASP A 35 10.69 -3.05 -10.61
N TRP A 36 11.50 -2.05 -10.22
CA TRP A 36 10.97 -0.73 -9.90
C TRP A 36 10.72 0.05 -11.19
N THR A 37 9.47 0.07 -11.64
CA THR A 37 9.09 0.61 -12.95
C THR A 37 8.45 1.99 -12.89
N GLU A 38 7.82 2.34 -11.76
CA GLU A 38 7.10 3.61 -11.60
C GLU A 38 7.62 4.39 -10.40
N ASN A 39 7.96 5.68 -10.62
CA ASN A 39 8.45 6.59 -9.57
C ASN A 39 7.94 8.00 -9.83
N HIS A 40 6.94 8.44 -9.06
CA HIS A 40 6.27 9.71 -9.27
C HIS A 40 6.20 10.52 -7.99
N GLY A 41 6.57 11.80 -8.08
CA GLY A 41 6.54 12.71 -6.94
C GLY A 41 5.97 14.08 -7.26
N ASP A 42 5.34 14.69 -6.29
CA ASP A 42 4.78 16.05 -6.34
C ASP A 42 3.95 16.28 -7.62
N SER A 43 4.35 17.20 -8.51
CA SER A 43 3.63 17.54 -9.74
C SER A 43 3.49 16.39 -10.74
N GLY A 44 4.20 15.28 -10.53
CA GLY A 44 4.07 14.06 -11.32
C GLY A 44 2.98 13.10 -10.83
N VAL A 45 2.35 13.39 -9.68
CA VAL A 45 1.30 12.56 -9.08
C VAL A 45 -0.05 13.20 -9.31
N LEU A 46 -0.80 12.70 -10.27
CA LEU A 46 -2.07 13.27 -10.69
C LEU A 46 -3.27 12.40 -10.29
N GLU A 47 -4.43 13.00 -10.17
CA GLU A 47 -5.69 12.30 -9.91
C GLU A 47 -5.95 11.20 -10.96
N SER A 48 -5.61 11.47 -12.24
CA SER A 48 -5.72 10.50 -13.33
C SER A 48 -4.83 9.26 -13.18
N ASP A 49 -3.89 9.25 -12.25
CA ASP A 49 -3.10 8.06 -11.94
C ASP A 49 -3.91 7.03 -11.16
N PHE A 50 -4.98 7.46 -10.50
CA PHE A 50 -5.79 6.67 -9.57
C PHE A 50 -7.26 6.54 -9.99
N VAL A 51 -7.78 7.51 -10.73
CA VAL A 51 -9.19 7.59 -11.11
C VAL A 51 -9.37 7.23 -12.58
N VAL A 52 -10.37 6.39 -12.86
CA VAL A 52 -10.72 6.03 -14.24
C VAL A 52 -11.30 7.25 -14.94
N SER A 53 -10.60 7.74 -15.94
CA SER A 53 -11.11 8.77 -16.83
C SER A 53 -11.09 8.30 -18.29
N THR A 54 -11.99 8.82 -19.12
CA THR A 54 -12.09 8.42 -20.51
C THR A 54 -10.77 8.67 -21.26
N GLY A 55 -10.13 7.62 -21.72
CA GLY A 55 -8.92 7.69 -22.55
C GLY A 55 -7.60 7.79 -21.77
N THR A 56 -7.59 7.68 -20.43
CA THR A 56 -6.37 7.62 -19.63
C THR A 56 -6.18 6.24 -19.01
N THR A 57 -4.93 5.80 -18.97
CA THR A 57 -4.53 4.60 -18.21
C THR A 57 -4.16 5.05 -16.80
N GLN A 58 -4.72 4.38 -15.79
CA GLN A 58 -4.31 4.56 -14.41
C GLN A 58 -2.88 4.04 -14.24
N ARG A 59 -1.89 4.92 -14.04
CA ARG A 59 -0.49 4.50 -13.88
C ARG A 59 -0.28 3.68 -12.62
N SER A 60 -1.05 3.97 -11.57
CA SER A 60 -1.02 3.18 -10.33
C SER A 60 -1.40 1.71 -10.55
N ASP A 61 -2.14 1.41 -11.61
CA ASP A 61 -2.61 0.07 -11.95
C ASP A 61 -1.71 -0.64 -12.99
N ASN A 62 -0.49 -0.13 -13.19
CA ASN A 62 0.53 -0.75 -14.05
C ASN A 62 1.60 -1.51 -13.26
N VAL A 63 1.43 -1.67 -11.95
CA VAL A 63 2.38 -2.34 -11.05
C VAL A 63 1.64 -3.33 -10.16
N ASP A 64 2.32 -4.40 -9.74
CA ASP A 64 1.76 -5.41 -8.84
C ASP A 64 1.61 -4.88 -7.40
N ALA A 65 2.57 -4.06 -6.97
CA ALA A 65 2.52 -3.44 -5.64
C ALA A 65 3.02 -1.99 -5.66
N MET A 66 2.36 -1.13 -4.91
CA MET A 66 2.76 0.27 -4.80
C MET A 66 2.72 0.78 -3.38
N GLN A 67 3.51 1.82 -3.13
CA GLN A 67 3.37 2.66 -1.95
C GLN A 67 3.13 4.12 -2.33
N MET A 68 2.04 4.68 -1.79
CA MET A 68 1.69 6.10 -1.86
C MET A 68 1.93 6.75 -0.50
N SER A 69 2.58 7.91 -0.48
CA SER A 69 2.73 8.70 0.75
C SER A 69 2.26 10.14 0.53
N SER A 70 1.18 10.52 1.21
CA SER A 70 0.57 11.86 1.11
C SER A 70 -0.23 12.20 2.37
N HIS A 71 -0.89 13.34 2.37
CA HIS A 71 -1.97 13.60 3.33
C HIS A 71 -3.22 12.82 2.97
N GLY A 72 -4.03 12.50 3.99
CA GLY A 72 -5.32 11.88 3.81
C GLY A 72 -6.29 12.16 4.95
N ASN A 73 -7.49 11.71 4.74
CA ASN A 73 -8.58 11.62 5.71
C ASN A 73 -9.45 10.40 5.36
N PRO A 74 -10.51 10.09 6.11
CA PRO A 74 -11.29 8.88 5.84
C PRO A 74 -11.86 8.77 4.43
N GLN A 75 -12.09 9.86 3.71
CA GLN A 75 -12.73 9.87 2.39
C GLN A 75 -11.75 9.96 1.22
N GLU A 76 -10.53 10.47 1.44
CA GLU A 76 -9.66 10.87 0.33
C GLU A 76 -8.19 10.94 0.70
N PHE A 77 -7.32 10.87 -0.30
CA PHE A 77 -5.90 11.19 -0.16
C PHE A 77 -5.47 12.26 -1.18
N LEU A 78 -4.43 13.02 -0.82
CA LEU A 78 -3.94 14.16 -1.60
C LEU A 78 -3.12 13.68 -2.80
N VAL A 79 -3.35 14.32 -3.95
CA VAL A 79 -2.51 14.29 -5.15
C VAL A 79 -2.18 15.72 -5.56
N TRP A 80 -1.28 15.92 -6.51
CA TRP A 80 -0.80 17.27 -6.88
C TRP A 80 -1.90 18.20 -7.35
N ASN A 81 -2.78 17.71 -8.22
CA ASN A 81 -3.84 18.51 -8.83
C ASN A 81 -5.20 18.39 -8.13
N GLY A 82 -5.27 17.82 -6.93
CA GLY A 82 -6.50 17.63 -6.20
C GLY A 82 -6.44 16.57 -5.12
N ARG A 83 -7.47 15.75 -5.07
CA ARG A 83 -7.62 14.62 -4.13
C ARG A 83 -8.30 13.47 -4.83
N VAL A 84 -7.90 12.25 -4.51
CA VAL A 84 -8.60 11.03 -4.92
C VAL A 84 -9.60 10.66 -3.84
N ASN A 85 -10.88 10.71 -4.17
CA ASN A 85 -11.97 10.47 -3.23
C ASN A 85 -12.56 9.07 -3.42
N ALA A 86 -12.88 8.39 -2.33
CA ALA A 86 -13.44 7.03 -2.34
C ALA A 86 -14.77 6.90 -3.12
N SER A 87 -15.46 8.01 -3.40
CA SER A 87 -16.69 8.03 -4.21
C SER A 87 -16.43 8.14 -5.71
N GLU A 88 -15.19 8.33 -6.14
CA GLU A 88 -14.81 8.42 -7.54
C GLU A 88 -14.73 7.04 -8.20
N ALA A 89 -14.69 7.03 -9.51
CA ALA A 89 -14.53 5.81 -10.29
C ALA A 89 -13.07 5.35 -10.22
N ILE A 90 -12.73 4.59 -9.18
CA ILE A 90 -11.43 3.97 -8.96
C ILE A 90 -11.56 2.48 -9.29
N ASP A 91 -10.58 1.92 -9.98
CA ASP A 91 -10.63 0.56 -10.52
C ASP A 91 -9.32 -0.18 -10.24
N PHE A 92 -8.84 -0.13 -8.99
CA PHE A 92 -7.59 -0.75 -8.57
C PHE A 92 -7.59 -2.26 -8.83
N GLY A 93 -6.51 -2.75 -9.43
CA GLY A 93 -6.32 -4.14 -9.81
C GLY A 93 -7.06 -4.53 -11.08
N LYS A 94 -7.58 -3.56 -11.85
CA LYS A 94 -8.18 -3.87 -13.15
C LYS A 94 -7.16 -4.44 -14.13
N ASN A 95 -5.94 -3.91 -14.11
CA ASN A 95 -4.85 -4.39 -14.93
C ASN A 95 -3.92 -5.29 -14.10
N ASP A 96 -3.33 -4.79 -13.01
CA ASP A 96 -2.22 -5.48 -12.36
C ASP A 96 -2.03 -5.22 -10.85
N LEU A 97 -2.65 -4.18 -10.27
CA LEU A 97 -2.38 -3.80 -8.89
C LEU A 97 -3.04 -4.74 -7.87
N GLU A 98 -2.24 -5.53 -7.16
CA GLU A 98 -2.70 -6.40 -6.07
C GLU A 98 -2.58 -5.72 -4.70
N ILE A 99 -1.50 -4.94 -4.47
CA ILE A 99 -1.19 -4.36 -3.18
C ILE A 99 -1.07 -2.84 -3.27
N PHE A 100 -1.98 -2.12 -2.65
CA PHE A 100 -1.92 -0.68 -2.46
C PHE A 100 -1.60 -0.35 -1.01
N ALA A 101 -0.34 -0.01 -0.71
CA ALA A 101 0.08 0.51 0.58
C ALA A 101 0.06 2.03 0.58
N THR A 102 -0.49 2.64 1.62
CA THR A 102 -0.56 4.11 1.69
C THR A 102 -0.25 4.66 3.07
N HIS A 103 0.62 5.67 3.11
CA HIS A 103 0.71 6.58 4.23
C HIS A 103 -0.18 7.80 3.94
N ALA A 104 -1.45 7.63 4.23
CA ALA A 104 -2.45 8.70 4.27
C ALA A 104 -3.24 8.56 5.58
N CYS A 105 -3.22 9.60 6.40
CA CYS A 105 -3.86 9.58 7.73
C CYS A 105 -5.33 9.21 7.63
N ASP A 106 -5.82 8.42 8.59
CA ASP A 106 -7.23 8.06 8.77
C ASP A 106 -7.89 7.35 7.57
N LEU A 107 -7.16 7.03 6.51
CA LEU A 107 -7.75 6.54 5.26
C LEU A 107 -8.59 5.27 5.46
N LEU A 108 -8.17 4.42 6.38
CA LEU A 108 -8.86 3.19 6.74
C LEU A 108 -9.55 3.26 8.11
N GLU A 109 -9.90 4.49 8.56
CA GLU A 109 -10.71 4.65 9.76
C GLU A 109 -12.03 3.86 9.63
N HIS A 110 -12.33 3.05 10.64
CA HIS A 110 -13.53 2.24 10.70
C HIS A 110 -14.25 2.47 12.03
N THR A 111 -15.18 3.42 12.02
CA THR A 111 -16.00 3.83 13.17
C THR A 111 -17.47 3.76 12.80
N ALA A 112 -18.37 4.06 13.74
CA ALA A 112 -19.79 4.13 13.49
C ALA A 112 -20.19 5.19 12.42
N THR A 113 -19.37 6.26 12.30
CA THR A 113 -19.61 7.36 11.34
C THR A 113 -18.77 7.25 10.08
N ASN A 114 -17.60 6.60 10.15
CA ASN A 114 -16.68 6.42 9.05
C ASN A 114 -16.46 4.92 8.80
N SER A 115 -17.09 4.38 7.77
CA SER A 115 -16.90 2.98 7.42
C SER A 115 -15.78 2.84 6.38
N VAL A 116 -14.81 1.98 6.65
CA VAL A 116 -13.80 1.56 5.66
C VAL A 116 -14.44 0.99 4.40
N GLY A 117 -15.68 0.52 4.48
CA GLY A 117 -16.46 0.02 3.34
C GLY A 117 -16.66 1.02 2.19
N ARG A 118 -16.43 2.33 2.42
CA ARG A 118 -16.43 3.33 1.36
C ARG A 118 -15.37 3.05 0.27
N TRP A 119 -14.28 2.37 0.61
CA TRP A 119 -13.23 2.02 -0.33
C TRP A 119 -13.49 0.70 -1.10
N ILE A 120 -14.52 -0.07 -0.71
CA ILE A 120 -14.88 -1.32 -1.42
C ILE A 120 -15.11 -1.11 -2.93
N PRO A 121 -15.77 -0.04 -3.39
CA PRO A 121 -15.96 0.20 -4.82
C PRO A 121 -14.66 0.39 -5.60
N ALA A 122 -13.56 0.80 -4.94
CA ALA A 122 -12.26 0.97 -5.57
C ALA A 122 -11.57 -0.36 -5.92
N PHE A 123 -11.99 -1.47 -5.31
CA PHE A 123 -11.42 -2.79 -5.55
C PHE A 123 -12.01 -3.39 -6.83
N SER A 124 -11.28 -3.39 -7.94
CA SER A 124 -11.63 -4.18 -9.12
C SER A 124 -11.14 -5.62 -8.95
N ARG A 125 -9.85 -5.78 -8.76
CA ARG A 125 -9.18 -7.06 -8.42
C ARG A 125 -8.13 -6.89 -7.32
N LEU A 126 -8.00 -5.70 -6.75
CA LEU A 126 -7.09 -5.41 -5.66
C LEU A 126 -7.28 -6.41 -4.51
N HIS A 127 -6.17 -6.92 -4.00
CA HIS A 127 -6.17 -7.85 -2.87
C HIS A 127 -6.14 -7.11 -1.54
N TYR A 128 -5.25 -6.11 -1.42
CA TYR A 128 -5.04 -5.33 -0.20
C TYR A 128 -4.98 -3.83 -0.44
N MET A 129 -5.67 -3.11 0.40
CA MET A 129 -5.40 -1.71 0.71
C MET A 129 -4.85 -1.66 2.14
N LEU A 130 -3.62 -1.19 2.30
CA LEU A 130 -2.91 -1.06 3.56
C LEU A 130 -2.81 0.43 3.91
N GLY A 131 -3.05 0.79 5.17
CA GLY A 131 -3.06 2.20 5.58
C GLY A 131 -3.16 2.36 7.08
N PHE A 132 -3.82 3.45 7.51
CA PHE A 132 -3.95 3.81 8.91
C PHE A 132 -5.41 4.00 9.32
N PHE A 133 -5.70 3.51 10.53
CA PHE A 133 -6.99 3.74 11.19
C PHE A 133 -7.10 5.17 11.73
N ASN A 134 -5.97 5.76 12.12
CA ASN A 134 -5.89 7.10 12.68
C ASN A 134 -4.67 7.87 12.13
N HIS A 135 -4.38 9.03 12.70
CA HIS A 135 -3.23 9.83 12.31
C HIS A 135 -1.93 9.04 12.46
N SER A 136 -1.08 9.17 11.46
CA SER A 136 0.29 8.66 11.42
C SER A 136 1.24 9.80 11.07
N PHE A 137 2.54 9.58 11.24
CA PHE A 137 3.55 10.62 11.10
C PHE A 137 4.53 10.31 9.97
N SER A 138 5.06 11.36 9.34
CA SER A 138 6.19 11.30 8.41
C SER A 138 7.30 12.20 8.93
N GLY A 139 8.54 11.77 8.77
CA GLY A 139 9.72 12.51 9.22
C GLY A 139 10.50 11.72 10.27
N GLY A 140 11.76 12.09 10.51
CA GLY A 140 12.60 11.39 11.49
C GLY A 140 12.72 9.89 11.20
N GLY A 141 12.42 9.06 12.19
CA GLY A 141 12.48 7.59 12.09
C GLY A 141 11.42 6.98 11.17
N GLN A 142 10.28 7.65 10.98
CA GLN A 142 9.18 7.16 10.14
C GLN A 142 9.53 7.11 8.64
N ASN A 143 10.55 7.84 8.21
CA ASN A 143 11.06 7.82 6.83
C ASN A 143 11.42 6.41 6.34
N ALA A 144 11.77 5.50 7.25
CA ALA A 144 12.15 4.13 6.94
C ALA A 144 10.97 3.15 6.80
N ARG A 145 9.71 3.59 7.00
CA ARG A 145 8.52 2.70 6.97
C ARG A 145 8.46 1.86 5.70
N GLY A 146 8.58 2.47 4.54
CA GLY A 146 8.53 1.75 3.27
C GLY A 146 9.65 0.73 3.11
N GLU A 147 10.87 1.10 3.53
CA GLU A 147 12.00 0.17 3.55
C GLU A 147 11.72 -1.03 4.48
N TRP A 148 11.23 -0.79 5.70
CA TRP A 148 10.88 -1.86 6.63
C TRP A 148 9.76 -2.73 6.10
N PHE A 149 8.71 -2.13 5.51
CA PHE A 149 7.63 -2.90 4.89
C PHE A 149 8.16 -3.82 3.79
N ALA A 150 8.97 -3.31 2.87
CA ALA A 150 9.59 -4.11 1.82
C ALA A 150 10.48 -5.23 2.38
N ARG A 151 11.27 -4.94 3.42
CA ARG A 151 12.13 -5.92 4.09
C ARG A 151 11.34 -7.05 4.73
N TYR A 152 10.28 -6.74 5.48
CA TYR A 152 9.44 -7.76 6.10
C TYR A 152 8.63 -8.56 5.08
N ALA A 153 8.12 -7.91 4.03
CA ALA A 153 7.29 -8.54 3.01
C ALA A 153 8.08 -9.41 2.02
N ALA A 154 9.34 -9.09 1.74
CA ALA A 154 10.13 -9.79 0.74
C ALA A 154 11.35 -10.52 1.31
N TYR A 155 12.00 -9.99 2.33
CA TYR A 155 13.06 -10.68 3.03
C TYR A 155 13.31 -10.03 4.39
N PHE A 156 13.59 -10.85 5.39
CA PHE A 156 14.06 -10.43 6.69
C PHE A 156 15.41 -11.07 6.97
N PHE A 157 16.42 -10.25 7.22
CA PHE A 157 17.73 -10.74 7.61
C PHE A 157 17.93 -10.59 9.11
N TYR A 158 18.01 -11.69 9.83
CA TYR A 158 18.40 -11.63 11.21
C TYR A 158 19.93 -11.59 11.28
N TRP A 159 20.49 -10.44 11.64
CA TRP A 159 21.92 -10.29 11.90
C TRP A 159 22.30 -11.10 13.17
N PRO A 160 23.38 -11.89 13.20
CA PRO A 160 24.47 -12.03 12.21
C PRO A 160 24.31 -13.21 11.22
N LEU A 161 23.20 -13.90 11.21
CA LEU A 161 22.96 -15.09 10.38
C LEU A 161 22.16 -14.76 9.10
N ALA A 162 22.23 -13.53 8.63
CA ALA A 162 21.44 -12.97 7.54
C ALA A 162 21.40 -13.80 6.25
N SER A 163 22.43 -14.59 5.99
CA SER A 163 22.48 -15.45 4.80
C SER A 163 21.73 -16.78 4.95
N LEU A 164 21.29 -17.14 6.16
CA LEU A 164 20.72 -18.46 6.46
C LEU A 164 19.20 -18.49 6.61
N PHE A 165 18.58 -17.34 6.91
CA PHE A 165 17.14 -17.26 7.15
C PHE A 165 16.51 -16.09 6.39
N ARG A 166 15.70 -16.40 5.38
CA ARG A 166 14.75 -15.48 4.76
C ARG A 166 13.38 -15.74 5.37
N ILE A 167 12.76 -14.70 5.89
CA ILE A 167 11.40 -14.77 6.39
C ILE A 167 10.57 -13.82 5.56
N ASP A 168 9.87 -14.35 4.57
CA ASP A 168 8.85 -13.58 3.86
C ASP A 168 7.59 -13.59 4.73
N MET A 169 7.19 -12.45 5.25
CA MET A 169 5.95 -12.33 6.00
C MET A 169 4.74 -12.18 5.07
N PRO A 170 3.55 -12.63 5.48
CA PRO A 170 2.32 -12.20 4.84
C PRO A 170 2.24 -10.67 4.77
N VAL A 171 1.75 -10.13 3.66
CA VAL A 171 1.70 -8.68 3.38
C VAL A 171 1.10 -7.89 4.55
N ARG A 172 0.01 -8.36 5.15
CA ARG A 172 -0.65 -7.73 6.29
C ARG A 172 0.21 -7.68 7.56
N GLU A 173 1.00 -8.74 7.80
CA GLU A 173 1.91 -8.82 8.94
C GLU A 173 3.13 -7.94 8.74
N ALA A 174 3.70 -7.97 7.52
CA ALA A 174 4.80 -7.10 7.15
C ALA A 174 4.44 -5.61 7.29
N TRP A 175 3.21 -5.23 6.94
CA TRP A 175 2.72 -3.87 7.14
C TRP A 175 2.61 -3.51 8.62
N ALA A 176 2.04 -4.39 9.46
CA ALA A 176 1.93 -4.20 10.90
C ALA A 176 3.31 -4.00 11.54
N GLU A 177 4.23 -4.94 11.34
CA GLU A 177 5.59 -4.91 11.87
C GLU A 177 6.36 -3.66 11.44
N ALA A 178 6.25 -3.26 10.16
CA ALA A 178 6.92 -2.05 9.68
C ALA A 178 6.45 -0.79 10.42
N ASN A 179 5.16 -0.71 10.73
CA ASN A 179 4.59 0.41 11.48
C ASN A 179 4.95 0.35 12.98
N GLU A 180 4.94 -0.82 13.59
CA GLU A 180 5.36 -1.01 14.98
C GLU A 180 6.83 -0.61 15.24
N VAL A 181 7.69 -0.76 14.22
CA VAL A 181 9.10 -0.32 14.32
C VAL A 181 9.26 1.20 14.30
N VAL A 182 8.41 1.92 13.55
CA VAL A 182 8.63 3.35 13.27
C VAL A 182 7.67 4.30 13.96
N GLU A 183 6.52 3.82 14.41
CA GLU A 183 5.48 4.64 15.03
C GLU A 183 5.39 4.44 16.55
N GLY A 184 4.72 5.35 17.20
CA GLY A 184 4.40 5.22 18.63
C GLY A 184 3.06 4.53 18.85
N SER A 185 2.84 4.00 20.06
CA SER A 185 1.65 3.21 20.45
C SER A 185 0.30 3.94 20.33
N ASN A 186 0.28 5.22 20.02
CA ASN A 186 -0.92 6.00 19.74
C ASN A 186 -1.35 5.94 18.27
N VAL A 187 -0.50 5.42 17.38
CA VAL A 187 -0.80 5.20 15.97
C VAL A 187 -1.38 3.80 15.78
N LYS A 188 -2.34 3.68 14.88
CA LYS A 188 -2.95 2.39 14.54
C LYS A 188 -2.83 2.14 13.04
N TRP A 189 -2.14 1.08 12.68
CA TRP A 189 -2.17 0.54 11.32
C TRP A 189 -3.52 -0.12 11.03
N ALA A 190 -3.89 -0.20 9.77
CA ALA A 190 -5.10 -0.89 9.31
C ALA A 190 -4.91 -1.51 7.93
N TYR A 191 -5.78 -2.46 7.60
CA TYR A 191 -5.94 -2.93 6.23
C TYR A 191 -7.41 -3.21 5.88
N LEU A 192 -7.71 -3.12 4.59
CA LEU A 192 -8.90 -3.65 3.95
C LEU A 192 -8.46 -4.69 2.93
N ARG A 193 -9.01 -5.90 2.99
CA ARG A 193 -8.64 -7.04 2.16
C ARG A 193 -9.86 -7.63 1.47
N ALA A 194 -9.72 -7.94 0.18
CA ALA A 194 -10.71 -8.69 -0.58
C ALA A 194 -10.36 -10.18 -0.60
N GLU A 195 -11.36 -11.04 -0.56
CA GLU A 195 -11.24 -12.49 -0.66
C GLU A 195 -12.42 -13.05 -1.45
N ALA A 196 -12.16 -13.95 -2.38
CA ALA A 196 -13.18 -14.66 -3.12
C ALA A 196 -13.22 -16.15 -2.72
N PRO A 197 -14.34 -16.87 -2.94
CA PRO A 197 -14.42 -18.28 -2.62
C PRO A 197 -13.30 -19.10 -3.29
N GLY A 198 -12.52 -19.80 -2.50
CA GLY A 198 -11.36 -20.58 -2.96
C GLY A 198 -10.10 -19.79 -3.19
N VAL A 199 -10.11 -18.48 -2.94
CA VAL A 199 -8.96 -17.58 -3.08
C VAL A 199 -8.56 -17.07 -1.70
N ALA A 200 -7.51 -17.62 -1.13
CA ALA A 200 -7.03 -17.25 0.20
C ALA A 200 -5.96 -16.16 0.09
N THR A 201 -6.38 -14.88 0.12
CA THR A 201 -5.44 -13.75 0.17
C THR A 201 -4.88 -13.50 1.58
N TYR A 202 -5.43 -14.15 2.60
CA TYR A 202 -5.06 -13.90 4.01
C TYR A 202 -3.55 -14.06 4.32
N ASN A 203 -2.90 -15.04 3.70
CA ASN A 203 -1.47 -15.30 3.87
C ASN A 203 -0.64 -14.92 2.64
N GLU A 204 -1.17 -14.06 1.80
CA GLU A 204 -0.49 -13.61 0.59
C GLU A 204 0.86 -12.97 0.91
N ARG A 205 1.86 -13.31 0.10
CA ARG A 205 3.26 -12.87 0.22
C ARG A 205 3.72 -12.27 -1.09
N LEU A 206 4.48 -11.18 -1.02
CA LEU A 206 4.94 -10.49 -2.23
C LEU A 206 5.80 -11.36 -3.16
N ARG A 207 6.54 -12.33 -2.63
CA ARG A 207 7.44 -13.18 -3.42
C ARG A 207 6.82 -14.45 -3.96
N GLU A 208 5.68 -14.85 -3.46
CA GLU A 208 4.97 -16.03 -3.92
C GLU A 208 4.19 -15.74 -5.21
N ALA A 209 3.76 -16.81 -5.88
CA ALA A 209 2.80 -16.67 -6.97
C ALA A 209 1.53 -15.99 -6.45
N GLU A 210 1.05 -15.03 -7.21
CA GLU A 210 -0.17 -14.31 -6.89
C GLU A 210 -1.35 -15.27 -6.76
N PRO A 211 -2.16 -15.13 -5.71
CA PRO A 211 -3.44 -15.81 -5.68
C PRO A 211 -4.33 -15.29 -6.82
N THR A 212 -5.32 -16.08 -7.21
CA THR A 212 -6.28 -15.64 -8.22
C THR A 212 -7.02 -14.40 -7.73
N ASP A 213 -7.19 -13.44 -8.64
CA ASP A 213 -7.87 -12.18 -8.33
C ASP A 213 -9.28 -12.39 -7.75
N PRO A 214 -9.64 -11.65 -6.70
CA PRO A 214 -10.96 -11.73 -6.10
C PRO A 214 -12.02 -10.97 -6.93
N VAL A 215 -12.42 -11.52 -8.09
CA VAL A 215 -13.30 -10.82 -9.06
C VAL A 215 -14.79 -10.95 -8.79
N SER A 216 -15.24 -12.01 -8.12
CA SER A 216 -16.68 -12.26 -7.90
C SER A 216 -16.98 -12.81 -6.51
N ASN A 217 -18.19 -12.55 -6.02
CA ASN A 217 -18.65 -13.02 -4.70
C ASN A 217 -17.67 -12.71 -3.56
N ARG A 218 -17.07 -11.50 -3.62
CA ARG A 218 -16.02 -11.08 -2.70
C ARG A 218 -16.53 -10.86 -1.30
N THR A 219 -15.76 -11.30 -0.33
CA THR A 219 -15.91 -10.92 1.08
C THR A 219 -14.79 -9.95 1.41
N PHE A 220 -15.12 -8.88 2.12
CA PHE A 220 -14.15 -7.89 2.57
C PHE A 220 -13.88 -8.04 4.06
N TRP A 221 -12.63 -8.01 4.41
CA TRP A 221 -12.13 -8.09 5.78
C TRP A 221 -11.32 -6.86 6.12
N THR A 222 -11.52 -6.34 7.31
CA THR A 222 -10.71 -5.26 7.86
C THR A 222 -10.15 -5.66 9.22
N ASN A 223 -8.96 -5.19 9.52
CA ASN A 223 -8.37 -5.28 10.84
C ASN A 223 -7.48 -4.07 11.08
N SER A 224 -7.23 -3.76 12.34
CA SER A 224 -6.32 -2.71 12.78
C SER A 224 -5.65 -3.13 14.08
N GLY A 225 -4.44 -2.63 14.31
CA GLY A 225 -3.70 -2.82 15.55
C GLY A 225 -2.93 -1.55 15.92
N THR A 226 -2.47 -1.49 17.16
CA THR A 226 -1.57 -0.43 17.63
C THR A 226 -0.14 -0.69 17.21
N CYS A 227 0.59 0.36 16.90
CA CYS A 227 2.03 0.29 16.69
C CYS A 227 2.80 0.16 18.01
#